data_c94f17127f670a537aaa1030332b706d
#
_entry.id   c94f17127f670a537aaa1030332b706d
#
_cell.length_a   1.000
_cell.length_b   1.000
_cell.length_c   1.000
_cell.angle_alpha   90.00
_cell.angle_beta   90.00
_cell.angle_gamma   90.00
#
_symmetry.space_group_name_H-M   'P 1'
#
loop_
_entity.id
_entity.type
_entity.pdbx_description
1 polymer ?
#
loop_
_entity_poly.entity_id
_entity_poly.type
_entity_poly.pdbx_seq_one_letter_code
_entity_poly.pdbx_strand_id
1 'polypeptide(L)'
;YTSHETFLRSPFCEDIHKVSEYDVAVVGIPYDSGASNRSGTRLGPAGIRHASSQISPFNPDYGVDLYENIKLCDAGDIYTLPANAEKTFDQITKGIGYIFSQGVTPIVLGGDHSTTFPTLRGISKYIDGNIGVIHIDRHSDCDAIQMDEKMHGTEWYHSTHLPNLSAKNLVQIGIGG
;
A
#
# COMPACT_ATOMS: atom_id res chain seq x y z
N TYR A 1 21.07 7.15 19.84
CA TYR A 1 20.39 7.23 18.54
C TYR A 1 19.38 6.10 18.48
N THR A 2 18.09 6.41 18.46
CA THR A 2 17.06 5.46 18.09
C THR A 2 17.04 5.41 16.57
N SER A 3 17.51 4.31 15.97
CA SER A 3 17.32 4.07 14.55
C SER A 3 15.84 3.79 14.28
N HIS A 4 15.24 4.48 13.34
CA HIS A 4 13.96 4.04 12.81
C HIS A 4 14.18 2.68 12.12
N GLU A 5 13.41 1.66 12.49
CA GLU A 5 13.41 0.42 11.73
C GLU A 5 12.79 0.69 10.36
N THR A 6 13.59 0.54 9.31
CA THR A 6 13.18 0.69 7.92
C THR A 6 13.09 -0.67 7.23
N PHE A 7 12.27 -0.77 6.20
CA PHE A 7 12.14 -1.99 5.42
C PHE A 7 13.50 -2.38 4.79
N LEU A 8 13.94 -3.62 5.04
CA LEU A 8 15.25 -4.16 4.63
C LEU A 8 16.45 -3.28 5.03
N ARG A 9 16.33 -2.44 6.06
CA ARG A 9 17.36 -1.45 6.47
C ARG A 9 17.66 -0.41 5.39
N SER A 10 16.69 -0.13 4.49
CA SER A 10 16.82 0.91 3.47
C SER A 10 16.97 2.30 4.07
N PRO A 11 17.53 3.28 3.34
CA PRO A 11 17.55 4.67 3.77
C PRO A 11 16.15 5.17 4.12
N PHE A 12 16.04 5.94 5.20
CA PHE A 12 14.79 6.63 5.53
C PHE A 12 14.69 7.93 4.74
N CYS A 13 13.57 8.14 4.05
CA CYS A 13 13.31 9.38 3.33
C CYS A 13 12.74 10.41 4.32
N GLU A 14 13.64 11.19 4.97
CA GLU A 14 13.25 12.18 5.98
C GLU A 14 12.41 13.32 5.40
N ASP A 15 12.66 13.70 4.14
CA ASP A 15 11.93 14.73 3.42
C ASP A 15 11.27 14.13 2.20
N ILE A 16 9.94 13.98 2.26
CA ILE A 16 9.16 13.38 1.19
C ILE A 16 9.29 14.14 -0.15
N HIS A 17 9.69 15.43 -0.12
CA HIS A 17 9.94 16.19 -1.34
C HIS A 17 11.18 15.74 -2.11
N LYS A 18 12.02 14.92 -1.49
CA LYS A 18 13.19 14.28 -2.10
C LYS A 18 12.95 12.85 -2.55
N VAL A 19 11.71 12.36 -2.46
CA VAL A 19 11.40 10.98 -2.83
C VAL A 19 11.75 10.66 -4.29
N SER A 20 11.73 11.65 -5.18
CA SER A 20 12.15 11.49 -6.59
C SER A 20 13.62 11.10 -6.80
N GLU A 21 14.45 11.09 -5.76
CA GLU A 21 15.82 10.58 -5.81
C GLU A 21 15.89 9.05 -5.79
N TYR A 22 14.74 8.37 -5.57
CA TYR A 22 14.60 6.93 -5.46
C TYR A 22 13.74 6.35 -6.59
N ASP A 23 13.92 5.05 -6.85
CA ASP A 23 13.10 4.32 -7.82
C ASP A 23 11.86 3.73 -7.16
N VAL A 24 12.01 3.33 -5.88
CA VAL A 24 10.96 2.66 -5.10
C VAL A 24 10.91 3.24 -3.69
N ALA A 25 9.70 3.51 -3.20
CA ALA A 25 9.46 3.95 -1.83
C ALA A 25 8.53 2.99 -1.10
N VAL A 26 9.00 2.44 0.02
CA VAL A 26 8.16 1.67 0.94
C VAL A 26 7.40 2.63 1.83
N VAL A 27 6.09 2.46 1.94
CA VAL A 27 5.24 3.32 2.76
C VAL A 27 4.22 2.50 3.54
N GLY A 28 4.09 2.75 4.83
CA GLY A 28 3.15 2.07 5.69
C GLY A 28 1.80 2.78 5.78
N ILE A 29 0.73 2.00 5.93
CA ILE A 29 -0.62 2.50 6.21
C ILE A 29 -1.15 1.76 7.45
N PRO A 30 -0.85 2.24 8.66
CA PRO A 30 -1.24 1.59 9.92
C PRO A 30 -2.72 1.86 10.26
N TYR A 31 -3.62 1.33 9.43
CA TYR A 31 -5.08 1.51 9.57
C TYR A 31 -5.79 0.17 9.52
N ASP A 32 -6.74 -0.06 10.44
CA ASP A 32 -7.53 -1.29 10.51
C ASP A 32 -8.95 -1.07 11.05
N SER A 33 -9.45 0.15 10.92
CA SER A 33 -10.84 0.44 11.34
C SER A 33 -11.87 -0.04 10.31
N GLY A 34 -11.43 -0.53 9.14
CA GLY A 34 -12.25 -1.23 8.16
C GLY A 34 -12.39 -2.74 8.41
N ALA A 35 -11.74 -3.29 9.43
CA ALA A 35 -11.82 -4.71 9.75
C ALA A 35 -13.17 -5.08 10.39
N SER A 36 -13.80 -6.15 9.90
CA SER A 36 -15.12 -6.61 10.36
C SER A 36 -15.10 -7.38 11.68
N ASN A 37 -13.93 -7.81 12.17
CA ASN A 37 -13.82 -8.62 13.38
C ASN A 37 -12.77 -8.01 14.32
N ARG A 38 -11.56 -8.55 14.34
CA ARG A 38 -10.50 -8.11 15.27
C ARG A 38 -9.59 -7.10 14.62
N SER A 39 -9.33 -6.00 15.31
CA SER A 39 -8.26 -5.06 14.97
C SER A 39 -6.89 -5.65 15.30
N GLY A 40 -5.83 -5.09 14.72
CA GLY A 40 -4.43 -5.49 14.94
C GLY A 40 -3.57 -5.39 13.67
N THR A 41 -4.18 -5.42 12.49
CA THR A 41 -3.43 -5.30 11.22
C THR A 41 -2.78 -3.93 11.05
N ARG A 42 -3.19 -2.90 11.81
CA ARG A 42 -2.47 -1.61 11.92
C ARG A 42 -1.01 -1.77 12.36
N LEU A 43 -0.67 -2.87 13.03
CA LEU A 43 0.70 -3.18 13.42
C LEU A 43 1.51 -3.85 12.30
N GLY A 44 0.87 -4.19 11.18
CA GLY A 44 1.48 -4.84 10.03
C GLY A 44 2.71 -4.11 9.48
N PRO A 45 2.64 -2.80 9.18
CA PRO A 45 3.79 -2.07 8.67
C PRO A 45 5.02 -2.16 9.59
N ALA A 46 4.85 -1.95 10.88
CA ALA A 46 5.94 -2.07 11.86
C ALA A 46 6.47 -3.52 11.95
N GLY A 47 5.57 -4.51 12.01
CA GLY A 47 5.96 -5.92 12.07
C GLY A 47 6.73 -6.39 10.83
N ILE A 48 6.32 -5.94 9.64
CA ILE A 48 7.00 -6.26 8.38
C ILE A 48 8.40 -5.62 8.33
N ARG A 49 8.53 -4.34 8.73
CA ARG A 49 9.84 -3.68 8.82
C ARG A 49 10.76 -4.40 9.78
N HIS A 50 10.26 -4.73 10.98
CA HIS A 50 11.03 -5.48 11.97
C HIS A 50 11.51 -6.83 11.41
N ALA A 51 10.62 -7.63 10.83
CA ALA A 51 10.97 -8.92 10.24
C ALA A 51 11.96 -8.76 9.08
N SER A 52 11.78 -7.75 8.23
CA SER A 52 12.65 -7.49 7.07
C SER A 52 14.08 -7.10 7.47
N SER A 53 14.29 -6.57 8.68
CA SER A 53 15.62 -6.21 9.17
C SER A 53 16.57 -7.40 9.28
N GLN A 54 16.02 -8.62 9.37
CA GLN A 54 16.77 -9.87 9.44
C GLN A 54 17.06 -10.50 8.06
N ILE A 55 16.50 -9.91 7.00
CA ILE A 55 16.60 -10.46 5.64
C ILE A 55 17.74 -9.78 4.89
N SER A 56 18.52 -10.57 4.13
CA SER A 56 19.52 -10.02 3.22
C SER A 56 18.86 -9.40 1.99
N PRO A 57 19.32 -8.24 1.50
CA PRO A 57 18.89 -7.71 0.22
C PRO A 57 19.41 -8.52 -0.97
N PHE A 58 20.41 -9.38 -0.76
CA PHE A 58 20.93 -10.30 -1.78
C PHE A 58 20.07 -11.56 -1.86
N ASN A 59 19.58 -11.86 -3.07
CA ASN A 59 18.86 -13.10 -3.38
C ASN A 59 19.81 -14.11 -4.04
N PRO A 60 20.17 -15.21 -3.35
CA PRO A 60 21.13 -16.18 -3.88
C PRO A 60 20.60 -17.00 -5.06
N ASP A 61 19.28 -17.20 -5.16
CA ASP A 61 18.68 -18.00 -6.23
C ASP A 61 18.80 -17.31 -7.59
N TYR A 62 18.75 -15.98 -7.59
CA TYR A 62 18.90 -15.16 -8.79
C TYR A 62 20.26 -14.48 -8.91
N GLY A 63 21.11 -14.53 -7.87
CA GLY A 63 22.39 -13.86 -7.84
C GLY A 63 22.29 -12.32 -7.90
N VAL A 64 21.21 -11.76 -7.36
CA VAL A 64 20.89 -10.33 -7.46
C VAL A 64 20.91 -9.68 -6.09
N ASP A 65 21.65 -8.58 -5.95
CA ASP A 65 21.55 -7.67 -4.82
C ASP A 65 20.57 -6.54 -5.17
N LEU A 66 19.58 -6.33 -4.30
CA LEU A 66 18.53 -5.33 -4.51
C LEU A 66 19.12 -3.91 -4.58
N TYR A 67 20.07 -3.60 -3.70
CA TYR A 67 20.64 -2.26 -3.60
C TYR A 67 21.63 -1.90 -4.70
N GLU A 68 22.18 -2.89 -5.41
CA GLU A 68 22.99 -2.66 -6.60
C GLU A 68 22.13 -2.28 -7.82
N ASN A 69 20.84 -2.63 -7.79
CA ASN A 69 19.94 -2.52 -8.94
C ASN A 69 18.81 -1.50 -8.77
N ILE A 70 18.41 -1.19 -7.53
CA ILE A 70 17.25 -0.33 -7.23
C ILE A 70 17.60 0.65 -6.11
N LYS A 71 17.30 1.91 -6.31
CA LYS A 71 17.35 2.92 -5.24
C LYS A 71 16.07 2.83 -4.42
N LEU A 72 16.10 2.05 -3.34
CA LEU A 72 14.99 1.84 -2.42
C LEU A 72 15.08 2.80 -1.23
N CYS A 73 13.97 3.39 -0.83
CA CYS A 73 13.86 4.07 0.47
C CYS A 73 12.63 3.60 1.25
N ASP A 74 12.62 3.87 2.54
CA ASP A 74 11.42 3.80 3.39
C ASP A 74 10.91 5.22 3.65
N ALA A 75 9.68 5.50 3.28
CA ALA A 75 9.05 6.82 3.44
C ALA A 75 8.23 6.92 4.75
N GLY A 76 8.37 5.95 5.64
CA GLY A 76 7.61 5.91 6.89
C GLY A 76 6.15 5.56 6.71
N ASP A 77 5.30 6.06 7.61
CA ASP A 77 3.87 5.76 7.62
C ASP A 77 3.03 6.99 7.27
N ILE A 78 1.97 6.76 6.51
CA ILE A 78 0.94 7.76 6.28
C ILE A 78 0.17 7.99 7.58
N TYR A 79 -0.05 9.25 7.93
CA TYR A 79 -0.84 9.63 9.08
C TYR A 79 -2.29 9.19 8.90
N THR A 80 -2.78 8.36 9.81
CA THR A 80 -4.14 7.83 9.83
C THR A 80 -4.94 8.37 11.01
N LEU A 81 -6.25 8.51 10.80
CA LEU A 81 -7.20 8.92 11.86
C LEU A 81 -8.18 7.77 12.08
N PRO A 82 -7.96 6.89 13.07
CA PRO A 82 -8.77 5.68 13.25
C PRO A 82 -10.28 5.93 13.37
N ALA A 83 -10.66 7.08 13.94
CA ALA A 83 -12.07 7.45 14.12
C ALA A 83 -12.69 8.13 12.89
N ASN A 84 -11.97 8.24 11.76
CA ASN A 84 -12.47 8.92 10.57
C ASN A 84 -11.89 8.30 9.29
N ALA A 85 -12.66 7.38 8.70
CA ALA A 85 -12.27 6.67 7.47
C ALA A 85 -12.04 7.64 6.30
N GLU A 86 -12.94 8.61 6.09
CA GLU A 86 -12.85 9.56 4.98
C GLU A 86 -11.55 10.36 5.01
N LYS A 87 -11.24 10.96 6.17
CA LYS A 87 -10.00 11.72 6.31
C LYS A 87 -8.77 10.83 6.17
N THR A 88 -8.80 9.61 6.69
CA THR A 88 -7.72 8.63 6.52
C THR A 88 -7.53 8.30 5.03
N PHE A 89 -8.61 7.99 4.34
CA PHE A 89 -8.57 7.68 2.90
C PHE A 89 -8.07 8.87 2.07
N ASP A 90 -8.41 10.10 2.46
CA ASP A 90 -7.88 11.30 1.81
C ASP A 90 -6.37 11.47 2.05
N GLN A 91 -5.87 11.17 3.24
CA GLN A 91 -4.43 11.20 3.51
C GLN A 91 -3.68 10.13 2.71
N ILE A 92 -4.21 8.90 2.66
CA ILE A 92 -3.63 7.81 1.85
C ILE A 92 -3.59 8.22 0.38
N THR A 93 -4.70 8.71 -0.16
CA THR A 93 -4.81 9.17 -1.55
C THR A 93 -3.80 10.24 -1.89
N LYS A 94 -3.60 11.22 -1.00
CA LYS A 94 -2.64 12.31 -1.19
C LYS A 94 -1.20 11.80 -1.09
N GLY A 95 -0.87 11.03 -0.07
CA GLY A 95 0.49 10.55 0.16
C GLY A 95 0.97 9.60 -0.94
N ILE A 96 0.18 8.57 -1.26
CA ILE A 96 0.51 7.62 -2.32
C ILE A 96 0.51 8.30 -3.69
N GLY A 97 -0.48 9.15 -3.97
CA GLY A 97 -0.54 9.91 -5.22
C GLY A 97 0.65 10.84 -5.38
N TYR A 98 1.13 11.48 -4.32
CA TYR A 98 2.33 12.31 -4.37
C TYR A 98 3.56 11.48 -4.74
N ILE A 99 3.84 10.37 -4.03
CA ILE A 99 4.97 9.49 -4.33
C ILE A 99 4.93 9.03 -5.79
N PHE A 100 3.78 8.52 -6.23
CA PHE A 100 3.61 8.05 -7.60
C PHE A 100 3.80 9.17 -8.66
N SER A 101 3.33 10.39 -8.37
CA SER A 101 3.48 11.55 -9.26
C SER A 101 4.94 11.98 -9.48
N GLN A 102 5.82 11.59 -8.56
CA GLN A 102 7.26 11.84 -8.67
C GLN A 102 8.00 10.79 -9.52
N GLY A 103 7.27 9.85 -10.14
CA GLY A 103 7.84 8.75 -10.93
C GLY A 103 8.38 7.60 -10.07
N VAL A 104 8.06 7.57 -8.79
CA VAL A 104 8.53 6.56 -7.83
C VAL A 104 7.46 5.48 -7.65
N THR A 105 7.86 4.22 -7.67
CA THR A 105 6.95 3.10 -7.44
C THR A 105 6.69 2.91 -5.95
N PRO A 106 5.45 3.06 -5.44
CA PRO A 106 5.15 2.81 -4.04
C PRO A 106 4.99 1.30 -3.77
N ILE A 107 5.66 0.82 -2.72
CA ILE A 107 5.36 -0.47 -2.08
C ILE A 107 4.60 -0.17 -0.81
N VAL A 108 3.34 -0.56 -0.75
CA VAL A 108 2.46 -0.24 0.37
C VAL A 108 2.41 -1.39 1.37
N LEU A 109 2.78 -1.12 2.61
CA LEU A 109 2.61 -2.04 3.73
C LEU A 109 1.28 -1.71 4.42
N GLY A 110 0.27 -2.54 4.21
CA GLY A 110 -1.06 -2.33 4.79
C GLY A 110 -1.14 -2.71 6.25
N GLY A 111 -2.13 -2.23 6.76
CA GLY A 111 -3.25 -2.41 7.59
C GLY A 111 -4.28 -3.40 7.02
N ASP A 112 -5.55 -3.08 7.14
CA ASP A 112 -6.60 -3.88 6.54
C ASP A 112 -6.77 -3.58 5.04
N HIS A 113 -7.55 -4.40 4.33
CA HIS A 113 -7.68 -4.31 2.87
C HIS A 113 -8.42 -3.05 2.39
N SER A 114 -9.17 -2.35 3.25
CA SER A 114 -9.84 -1.09 2.89
C SER A 114 -8.88 -0.01 2.42
N THR A 115 -7.58 -0.12 2.77
CA THR A 115 -6.52 0.81 2.35
C THR A 115 -6.17 0.73 0.87
N THR A 116 -6.59 -0.32 0.17
CA THR A 116 -6.36 -0.51 -1.27
C THR A 116 -7.12 0.51 -2.12
N PHE A 117 -8.38 0.77 -1.81
CA PHE A 117 -9.17 1.76 -2.56
C PHE A 117 -8.54 3.16 -2.57
N PRO A 118 -8.22 3.79 -1.42
CA PRO A 118 -7.59 5.10 -1.43
C PRO A 118 -6.18 5.10 -2.05
N THR A 119 -5.45 3.99 -2.00
CA THR A 119 -4.17 3.80 -2.69
C THR A 119 -4.36 3.90 -4.20
N LEU A 120 -5.27 3.10 -4.77
CA LEU A 120 -5.59 3.13 -6.20
C LEU A 120 -6.18 4.46 -6.63
N ARG A 121 -7.03 5.09 -5.82
CA ARG A 121 -7.56 6.44 -6.04
C ARG A 121 -6.45 7.49 -6.15
N GLY A 122 -5.37 7.33 -5.41
CA GLY A 122 -4.19 8.20 -5.48
C GLY A 122 -3.42 8.02 -6.78
N ILE A 123 -3.12 6.77 -7.14
CA ILE A 123 -2.34 6.42 -8.33
C ILE A 123 -3.13 6.74 -9.61
N SER A 124 -4.43 6.46 -9.62
CA SER A 124 -5.30 6.60 -10.80
C SER A 124 -5.28 7.98 -11.43
N LYS A 125 -5.03 9.02 -10.64
CA LYS A 125 -4.96 10.41 -11.10
C LYS A 125 -3.77 10.70 -12.02
N TYR A 126 -2.77 9.84 -12.04
CA TYR A 126 -1.51 10.03 -12.75
C TYR A 126 -1.27 8.98 -13.84
N ILE A 127 -2.30 8.20 -14.19
CA ILE A 127 -2.24 7.19 -15.25
C ILE A 127 -3.18 7.58 -16.37
N ASP A 128 -2.63 7.81 -17.56
CA ASP A 128 -3.37 8.17 -18.80
C ASP A 128 -3.99 6.96 -19.51
N GLY A 129 -4.14 5.87 -18.88
CA GLY A 129 -4.69 4.64 -19.47
C GLY A 129 -5.51 3.84 -18.47
N ASN A 130 -5.87 2.64 -18.87
CA ASN A 130 -6.57 1.72 -17.98
C ASN A 130 -5.58 1.09 -16.98
N ILE A 131 -6.02 1.00 -15.74
CA ILE A 131 -5.31 0.28 -14.69
C ILE A 131 -5.76 -1.17 -14.72
N GLY A 132 -4.79 -2.10 -14.84
CA GLY A 132 -4.98 -3.52 -14.60
C GLY A 132 -4.56 -3.89 -13.18
N VAL A 133 -5.32 -4.76 -12.53
CA VAL A 133 -5.05 -5.21 -11.17
C VAL A 133 -4.98 -6.74 -11.12
N ILE A 134 -3.98 -7.25 -10.43
CA ILE A 134 -3.88 -8.65 -10.02
C ILE A 134 -4.07 -8.69 -8.51
N HIS A 135 -5.18 -9.26 -8.06
CA HIS A 135 -5.54 -9.43 -6.66
C HIS A 135 -5.29 -10.87 -6.25
N ILE A 136 -4.41 -11.09 -5.29
CA ILE A 136 -4.09 -12.41 -4.76
C ILE A 136 -4.60 -12.47 -3.33
N ASP A 137 -5.73 -13.12 -3.13
CA ASP A 137 -6.42 -13.17 -1.85
C ASP A 137 -7.32 -14.39 -1.74
N ARG A 138 -7.72 -14.72 -0.51
CA ARG A 138 -8.72 -15.72 -0.17
C ARG A 138 -10.14 -15.22 -0.45
N HIS A 139 -10.40 -13.92 -0.26
CA HIS A 139 -11.72 -13.30 -0.37
C HIS A 139 -11.83 -12.46 -1.64
N SER A 140 -13.03 -12.31 -2.14
CA SER A 140 -13.28 -11.51 -3.35
C SER A 140 -13.31 -10.00 -3.09
N ASP A 141 -13.71 -9.61 -1.91
CA ASP A 141 -13.80 -8.22 -1.39
C ASP A 141 -14.49 -7.24 -2.37
N CYS A 142 -15.58 -7.74 -2.98
CA CYS A 142 -16.36 -7.02 -4.01
C CYS A 142 -17.73 -6.55 -3.52
N ASP A 143 -17.99 -6.59 -2.22
CA ASP A 143 -19.27 -6.19 -1.66
C ASP A 143 -19.48 -4.69 -1.80
N ALA A 144 -20.70 -4.27 -2.16
CA ALA A 144 -21.04 -2.85 -2.18
C ALA A 144 -21.11 -2.26 -0.76
N ILE A 145 -21.55 -3.07 0.19
CA ILE A 145 -21.66 -2.75 1.62
C ILE A 145 -21.37 -4.03 2.41
N GLN A 146 -20.49 -3.92 3.42
CA GLN A 146 -20.16 -5.00 4.35
C GLN A 146 -20.49 -4.55 5.73
N MET A 147 -21.12 -4.27 6.51
CA MET A 147 -21.40 -3.56 7.77
C MET A 147 -21.47 -2.04 7.56
N ASP A 148 -20.54 -1.48 6.79
CA ASP A 148 -20.49 -0.09 6.37
C ASP A 148 -19.94 -0.02 4.95
N GLU A 149 -19.98 1.15 4.32
CA GLU A 149 -19.57 1.36 2.94
C GLU A 149 -18.06 1.18 2.71
N LYS A 150 -17.22 1.45 3.72
CA LYS A 150 -15.75 1.49 3.60
C LYS A 150 -15.05 0.49 4.51
N MET A 151 -15.40 -0.76 4.32
CA MET A 151 -14.84 -1.89 5.04
C MET A 151 -13.82 -2.65 4.18
N HIS A 152 -13.10 -3.59 4.81
CA HIS A 152 -12.07 -4.37 4.13
C HIS A 152 -12.60 -5.35 3.06
N GLY A 153 -13.91 -5.55 2.96
CA GLY A 153 -14.54 -6.37 1.92
C GLY A 153 -15.18 -5.56 0.79
N THR A 154 -15.00 -4.25 0.75
CA THR A 154 -15.69 -3.36 -0.21
C THR A 154 -14.75 -2.62 -1.16
N GLU A 155 -13.44 -2.79 -1.03
CA GLU A 155 -12.46 -1.98 -1.76
C GLU A 155 -12.51 -2.19 -3.27
N TRP A 156 -12.84 -3.39 -3.77
CA TRP A 156 -12.96 -3.62 -5.22
C TRP A 156 -14.23 -3.03 -5.79
N TYR A 157 -15.32 -3.00 -5.02
CA TYR A 157 -16.51 -2.27 -5.44
C TYR A 157 -16.16 -0.80 -5.69
N HIS A 158 -15.51 -0.13 -4.73
CA HIS A 158 -15.14 1.27 -4.89
C HIS A 158 -14.04 1.48 -5.95
N SER A 159 -13.04 0.62 -5.98
CA SER A 159 -11.91 0.76 -6.91
C SER A 159 -12.34 0.60 -8.36
N THR A 160 -13.24 -0.33 -8.67
CA THR A 160 -13.73 -0.57 -10.04
C THR A 160 -14.67 0.52 -10.56
N HIS A 161 -15.05 1.48 -9.72
CA HIS A 161 -15.78 2.69 -10.11
C HIS A 161 -14.86 3.90 -10.34
N LEU A 162 -13.54 3.74 -10.20
CA LEU A 162 -12.59 4.77 -10.61
C LEU A 162 -12.60 4.93 -12.14
N PRO A 163 -12.39 6.13 -12.68
CA PRO A 163 -12.55 6.40 -14.12
C PRO A 163 -11.73 5.50 -15.05
N ASN A 164 -10.56 5.07 -14.61
CA ASN A 164 -9.60 4.28 -15.39
C ASN A 164 -9.36 2.86 -14.86
N LEU A 165 -10.20 2.40 -13.91
CA LEU A 165 -10.17 1.03 -13.41
C LEU A 165 -11.59 0.43 -13.49
N SER A 166 -11.79 -0.54 -14.36
CA SER A 166 -13.07 -1.25 -14.46
C SER A 166 -12.93 -2.69 -13.95
N ALA A 167 -14.06 -3.33 -13.61
CA ALA A 167 -14.10 -4.72 -13.18
C ALA A 167 -13.49 -5.68 -14.23
N LYS A 168 -13.48 -5.32 -15.51
CA LYS A 168 -12.86 -6.12 -16.58
C LYS A 168 -11.33 -6.15 -16.50
N ASN A 169 -10.74 -5.22 -15.77
CA ASN A 169 -9.30 -5.09 -15.60
C ASN A 169 -8.81 -5.65 -14.25
N LEU A 170 -9.71 -6.29 -13.47
CA LEU A 170 -9.41 -6.93 -12.20
C LEU A 170 -9.35 -8.46 -12.40
N VAL A 171 -8.18 -9.03 -12.13
CA VAL A 171 -7.98 -10.48 -12.06
C VAL A 171 -7.80 -10.88 -10.61
N GLN A 172 -8.60 -11.83 -10.13
CA GLN A 172 -8.54 -12.33 -8.77
C GLN A 172 -8.04 -13.78 -8.74
N ILE A 173 -7.07 -14.07 -7.89
CA ILE A 173 -6.41 -15.38 -7.78
C ILE A 173 -6.49 -15.86 -6.32
N GLY A 174 -6.85 -17.13 -6.12
CA GLY A 174 -6.90 -17.74 -4.80
C GLY A 174 -8.26 -17.63 -4.09
N ILE A 175 -9.26 -17.06 -4.74
CA ILE A 175 -10.60 -16.89 -4.19
C ILE A 175 -11.23 -18.26 -3.91
N GLY A 176 -11.77 -18.41 -2.69
CA GLY A 176 -12.30 -19.70 -2.26
C GLY A 176 -13.07 -19.58 -0.95
N GLY A 177 -14.03 -18.69 -0.85
CA GLY A 177 -14.88 -18.46 0.32
C GLY A 177 -16.22 -19.13 0.18
#